data_2e9c258e8978b015af16ae9498fe342d
#
_entry.id   2e9c258e8978b015af16ae9498fe342d
#
_cell.length_a   1.000
_cell.length_b   1.000
_cell.length_c   1.000
_cell.angle_alpha   90.00
_cell.angle_beta   90.00
_cell.angle_gamma   90.00
#
_symmetry.space_group_name_H-M   'P 1'
#
loop_
_entity.id
_entity.type
_entity.pdbx_description
1 polymer ?
#
loop_
_entity_poly.entity_id
_entity_poly.type
_entity_poly.pdbx_seq_one_letter_code
_entity_poly.pdbx_strand_id
1 'polypeptide(L)' 'MKIEKTCKCIKDFTVDEYVFHKGREYQVDVYPLYYQIYQNGGWDDYIFISSDEEFNEYFKLIE' A
#
# COMPACT_ATOMS: atom_id res chain seq x y z
N MET A 1 -9.47 6.67 12.73
CA MET A 1 -10.26 5.53 12.32
C MET A 1 -9.74 4.98 11.02
N LYS A 2 -9.53 3.69 10.94
CA LYS A 2 -8.97 3.08 9.74
C LYS A 2 -10.04 2.29 8.98
N ILE A 3 -9.84 2.17 7.68
CA ILE A 3 -10.69 1.35 6.82
C ILE A 3 -9.77 0.31 6.19
N GLU A 4 -10.07 -0.97 6.39
CA GLU A 4 -9.27 -2.04 5.84
C GLU A 4 -9.70 -2.32 4.41
N LYS A 5 -8.73 -2.25 3.50
CA LYS A 5 -8.97 -2.41 2.07
C LYS A 5 -7.91 -3.30 1.46
N THR A 6 -8.10 -3.62 0.20
CA THR A 6 -7.10 -4.32 -0.60
C THR A 6 -6.70 -3.40 -1.73
N CYS A 7 -5.41 -3.32 -2.01
CA CYS A 7 -4.92 -2.52 -3.13
C CYS A 7 -4.11 -3.42 -4.06
N LYS A 8 -3.98 -2.98 -5.29
CA LYS A 8 -3.17 -3.66 -6.29
C LYS A 8 -2.03 -2.74 -6.67
N CYS A 9 -0.83 -3.29 -6.72
CA CYS A 9 0.33 -2.54 -7.17
C CYS A 9 0.27 -2.40 -8.68
N ILE A 10 0.28 -1.17 -9.18
CA ILE A 10 0.17 -0.92 -10.61
C ILE A 10 1.50 -0.49 -11.22
N LYS A 11 2.52 -0.33 -10.39
CA LYS A 11 3.85 0.06 -10.85
C LYS A 11 4.83 -0.41 -9.78
N ASP A 12 5.91 -1.07 -10.18
CA ASP A 12 6.90 -1.54 -9.23
C ASP A 12 7.36 -0.42 -8.32
N PHE A 13 7.37 -0.69 -7.02
CA PHE A 13 7.67 0.31 -6.01
C PHE A 13 8.58 -0.28 -4.95
N THR A 14 9.71 0.39 -4.72
CA THR A 14 10.66 -0.04 -3.71
C THR A 14 10.93 1.13 -2.77
N VAL A 15 10.81 0.88 -1.48
CA VAL A 15 11.15 1.88 -0.47
C VAL A 15 11.87 1.16 0.66
N ASP A 16 13.04 1.67 1.01
CA ASP A 16 13.91 1.02 1.97
C ASP A 16 14.17 -0.42 1.54
N GLU A 17 13.84 -1.40 2.38
CA GLU A 17 14.01 -2.80 2.03
C GLU A 17 12.73 -3.47 1.58
N TYR A 18 11.65 -2.68 1.39
CA TYR A 18 10.35 -3.21 0.99
C TYR A 18 10.18 -3.10 -0.51
N VAL A 19 9.76 -4.19 -1.12
CA VAL A 19 9.55 -4.24 -2.57
C VAL A 19 8.12 -4.63 -2.85
N PHE A 20 7.44 -3.84 -3.67
CA PHE A 20 6.07 -4.11 -4.09
C PHE A 20 6.07 -4.33 -5.58
N HIS A 21 5.52 -5.46 -6.02
CA HIS A 21 5.59 -5.88 -7.42
C HIS A 21 4.30 -5.56 -8.15
N LYS A 22 4.46 -4.99 -9.34
CA LYS A 22 3.32 -4.71 -10.20
C LYS A 22 2.48 -5.95 -10.41
N GLY A 23 1.16 -5.81 -10.27
CA GLY A 23 0.23 -6.90 -10.47
C GLY A 23 -0.15 -7.66 -9.22
N ARG A 24 0.58 -7.48 -8.15
CA ARG A 24 0.26 -8.15 -6.89
C ARG A 24 -0.70 -7.31 -6.05
N GLU A 25 -1.45 -7.99 -5.20
CA GLU A 25 -2.40 -7.34 -4.30
C GLU A 25 -1.84 -7.33 -2.89
N TYR A 26 -2.12 -6.24 -2.17
CA TYR A 26 -1.61 -6.05 -0.82
C TYR A 26 -2.72 -5.53 0.07
N GLN A 27 -2.65 -5.89 1.34
CA GLN A 27 -3.54 -5.35 2.36
C GLN A 27 -3.15 -3.91 2.63
N VAL A 28 -4.14 -3.04 2.75
CA VAL A 28 -3.89 -1.64 3.08
C VAL A 28 -4.91 -1.14 4.09
N ASP A 29 -4.41 -0.43 5.10
CA ASP A 29 -5.27 0.27 6.05
C ASP A 29 -5.30 1.73 5.64
N VAL A 30 -6.49 2.25 5.37
CA VAL A 30 -6.65 3.62 4.92
C VAL A 30 -7.03 4.49 6.13
N TYR A 31 -6.16 5.44 6.43
CA TYR A 31 -6.40 6.41 7.50
C TYR A 31 -6.67 7.78 6.87
N PRO A 32 -7.22 8.72 7.65
CA PRO A 32 -7.51 10.04 7.08
C PRO A 32 -6.30 10.76 6.49
N LEU A 33 -5.10 10.52 7.04
CA LEU A 33 -3.92 11.28 6.62
C LEU A 33 -2.84 10.44 5.98
N TYR A 34 -3.02 9.12 5.89
CA TYR A 34 -2.00 8.27 5.27
C TYR A 34 -2.56 6.88 4.97
N TYR A 35 -1.77 6.13 4.21
CA TYR A 35 -2.05 4.73 3.90
C TYR A 35 -0.97 3.88 4.55
N GLN A 36 -1.37 2.75 5.13
CA GLN A 36 -0.43 1.80 5.71
C GLN A 36 -0.55 0.51 4.90
N ILE A 37 0.48 0.22 4.11
CA ILE A 37 0.44 -0.90 3.17
C ILE A 37 1.33 -2.01 3.68
N TYR A 38 0.76 -3.21 3.80
CA TYR A 38 1.46 -4.37 4.34
C TYR A 38 2.07 -5.20 3.23
N GLN A 39 3.32 -5.63 3.44
CA GLN A 39 4.03 -6.47 2.50
C GLN A 39 3.82 -7.93 2.88
N ASN A 40 3.53 -8.77 1.88
CA ASN A 40 3.43 -10.22 2.05
C ASN A 40 2.47 -10.69 3.13
N GLY A 41 1.48 -9.89 3.46
CA GLY A 41 0.49 -10.28 4.45
C GLY A 41 1.00 -10.29 5.88
N GLY A 42 2.24 -9.89 6.12
CA GLY A 42 2.79 -9.81 7.47
C GLY A 42 2.34 -8.54 8.15
N TRP A 43 1.97 -8.64 9.42
CA TRP A 43 1.51 -7.48 10.15
C TRP A 43 2.65 -6.58 10.60
N ASP A 44 3.88 -7.11 10.57
CA ASP A 44 5.05 -6.36 11.01
C ASP A 44 5.80 -5.68 9.87
N ASP A 45 5.45 -6.04 8.63
CA ASP A 45 6.15 -5.51 7.45
C ASP A 45 5.22 -4.58 6.69
N TYR A 46 5.34 -3.29 6.92
CA TYR A 46 4.47 -2.31 6.27
C TYR A 46 5.20 -1.01 6.03
N ILE A 47 4.63 -0.20 5.16
CA ILE A 47 5.14 1.14 4.87
C ILE A 47 3.99 2.12 5.03
N PHE A 48 4.34 3.41 5.15
CA PHE A 48 3.38 4.49 5.19
C PHE A 48 3.54 5.36 3.95
N ILE A 49 2.42 5.73 3.34
CA ILE A 49 2.40 6.72 2.26
C ILE A 49 1.40 7.79 2.67
N SER A 50 1.87 9.03 2.83
CA SER A 50 1.01 10.11 3.32
C SER A 50 0.47 11.00 2.20
N SER A 51 0.80 10.70 0.95
CA SER A 51 0.33 11.48 -0.20
C SER A 51 -0.61 10.63 -1.04
N ASP A 52 -1.82 11.16 -1.30
CA ASP A 52 -2.77 10.49 -2.19
C ASP A 52 -2.18 10.36 -3.59
N GLU A 53 -1.46 11.38 -4.02
CA GLU A 53 -0.86 11.38 -5.34
C GLU A 53 0.17 10.27 -5.48
N GLU A 54 1.02 10.12 -4.48
CA GLU A 54 2.03 9.06 -4.50
C GLU A 54 1.39 7.69 -4.42
N PHE A 55 0.39 7.53 -3.56
CA PHE A 55 -0.31 6.26 -3.45
C PHE A 55 -0.91 5.87 -4.80
N ASN A 56 -1.60 6.82 -5.44
CA ASN A 56 -2.28 6.54 -6.70
C ASN A 56 -1.31 6.30 -7.85
N GLU A 57 -0.08 6.75 -7.73
CA GLU A 57 0.93 6.48 -8.75
C GLU A 57 1.33 5.01 -8.75
N TYR A 58 1.38 4.38 -7.59
CA TYR A 58 1.89 3.02 -7.46
C TYR A 58 0.85 1.98 -7.13
N PHE A 59 -0.28 2.40 -6.59
CA PHE A 59 -1.31 1.47 -6.12
C PHE A 59 -2.70 1.91 -6.54
N LYS A 60 -3.61 0.94 -6.56
CA LYS A 60 -5.02 1.20 -6.85
C LYS A 60 -5.86 0.39 -5.86
N LEU A 61 -6.80 1.07 -5.21
CA LEU A 61 -7.74 0.37 -4.34
C LEU A 61 -8.69 -0.46 -5.18
N ILE A 62 -8.85 -1.73 -4.82
CA ILE A 62 -9.73 -2.64 -5.54
C ILE A 62 -10.85 -3.16 -4.67
N GLU A 63 -10.90 -2.66 -3.43
CA GLU A 63 -11.92 -3.14 -2.51
C GLU A 63 -12.50 -1.98 -1.74
#